data_9c15da2535dfd132098b90925d4a9823
#
_entry.id   9c15da2535dfd132098b90925d4a9823
#
_cell.length_a   1.000
_cell.length_b   1.000
_cell.length_c   1.000
_cell.angle_alpha   90.00
_cell.angle_beta   90.00
_cell.angle_gamma   90.00
#
_symmetry.space_group_name_H-M   'P 1'
#
loop_
_entity.id
_entity.type
_entity.pdbx_description
1 polymer ?
#
loop_
_entity_poly.entity_id
_entity_poly.type
_entity_poly.pdbx_seq_one_letter_code
_entity_poly.pdbx_strand_id
1 'polypeptide(L)'
;MKPHTKTIVGAATVLIIAVAAWCTWQTWPSSASSMRRAAIVVEQLTWHEVTVDNRPVLYFDSAEGDSALIGITSVRDSATHRRLTMGFWTNSLPLLPTCRGRVVAPYTAEGGVPRSLNDSAIVRLCRLSADLQLKRLLTQKSELDYYIRVHGVQDNGYQQIASLANSINHATNAVKSARHIIDSLATDKRQHRFALCTKATFTVTGHDDEGKTIRLPMHLVSHDSTLRLAVLQTADHSTPDWAKPAKLQLWNASTPRTILTAATPALGVRGIESDTVSPIIVQGTVQASGCHNLSRLLAPDGAPVYTSRGHFIGVVSGKKIISRREISKLLKK
;
A
#
# COMPACT_ATOMS: atom_id res chain seq x y z
N MET A 1 33.93 34.44 38.21
CA MET A 1 33.56 33.38 37.23
C MET A 1 33.99 33.84 35.85
N LYS A 2 34.84 33.06 35.17
CA LYS A 2 35.33 33.37 33.81
C LYS A 2 34.14 33.40 32.82
N PRO A 3 34.15 34.31 31.83
CA PRO A 3 33.02 34.50 30.90
C PRO A 3 32.57 33.18 30.21
N HIS A 4 33.49 32.28 29.91
CA HIS A 4 33.20 30.96 29.31
C HIS A 4 32.31 30.05 30.17
N THR A 5 32.40 30.15 31.51
CA THR A 5 31.58 29.30 32.40
C THR A 5 30.12 29.73 32.40
N LYS A 6 29.83 31.02 32.26
CA LYS A 6 28.44 31.53 32.16
C LYS A 6 27.77 31.12 30.85
N THR A 7 28.53 31.11 29.74
CA THR A 7 28.02 30.70 28.42
C THR A 7 27.74 29.21 28.39
N ILE A 8 28.59 28.37 28.98
CA ILE A 8 28.40 26.90 29.05
C ILE A 8 27.18 26.55 29.93
N VAL A 9 27.02 27.21 31.07
CA VAL A 9 25.86 27.01 31.95
C VAL A 9 24.57 27.43 31.26
N GLY A 10 24.57 28.57 30.56
CA GLY A 10 23.43 29.02 29.78
C GLY A 10 23.02 28.04 28.68
N ALA A 11 24.00 27.54 27.91
CA ALA A 11 23.74 26.54 26.86
C ALA A 11 23.22 25.22 27.41
N ALA A 12 23.75 24.74 28.53
CA ALA A 12 23.29 23.53 29.20
C ALA A 12 21.85 23.69 29.72
N THR A 13 21.49 24.84 30.27
CA THR A 13 20.16 25.15 30.77
C THR A 13 19.12 25.14 29.61
N VAL A 14 19.46 25.78 28.49
CA VAL A 14 18.60 25.80 27.28
C VAL A 14 18.39 24.37 26.74
N LEU A 15 19.46 23.55 26.71
CA LEU A 15 19.35 22.15 26.27
C LEU A 15 18.44 21.33 27.18
N ILE A 16 18.56 21.48 28.51
CA ILE A 16 17.73 20.79 29.49
C ILE A 16 16.26 21.19 29.31
N ILE A 17 15.96 22.47 29.14
CA ILE A 17 14.60 22.97 28.91
C ILE A 17 14.06 22.43 27.61
N ALA A 18 14.83 22.39 26.52
CA ALA A 18 14.43 21.86 25.24
C ALA A 18 14.12 20.36 25.33
N VAL A 19 14.96 19.59 26.01
CA VAL A 19 14.74 18.14 26.24
C VAL A 19 13.50 17.92 27.11
N ALA A 20 13.32 18.69 28.18
CA ALA A 20 12.14 18.60 29.04
C ALA A 20 10.86 18.94 28.27
N ALA A 21 10.87 20.01 27.48
CA ALA A 21 9.73 20.38 26.63
C ALA A 21 9.42 19.31 25.58
N TRP A 22 10.45 18.71 24.98
CA TRP A 22 10.28 17.62 24.03
C TRP A 22 9.72 16.36 24.69
N CYS A 23 10.22 15.99 25.89
CA CYS A 23 9.68 14.88 26.66
C CYS A 23 8.21 15.09 27.06
N THR A 24 7.84 16.29 27.53
CA THR A 24 6.45 16.62 27.86
C THR A 24 5.56 16.57 26.63
N TRP A 25 6.02 17.11 25.50
CA TRP A 25 5.27 17.04 24.23
C TRP A 25 5.01 15.59 23.79
N GLN A 26 6.01 14.71 23.93
CA GLN A 26 5.87 13.27 23.61
C GLN A 26 4.90 12.52 24.52
N THR A 27 4.78 12.95 25.78
CA THR A 27 3.87 12.34 26.76
C THR A 27 2.45 12.90 26.69
N TRP A 28 2.26 14.03 26.01
CA TRP A 28 0.94 14.65 25.90
C TRP A 28 -0.01 13.82 25.04
N PRO A 29 -1.25 13.54 25.54
CA PRO A 29 -2.22 12.75 24.78
C PRO A 29 -2.63 13.45 23.48
N SER A 30 -2.95 12.68 22.47
CA SER A 30 -3.52 13.18 21.22
C SER A 30 -5.00 13.46 21.39
N SER A 31 -5.48 14.61 20.94
CA SER A 31 -6.91 14.90 20.86
C SER A 31 -7.59 14.05 19.77
N ALA A 32 -8.91 13.93 19.81
CA ALA A 32 -9.68 13.23 18.79
C ALA A 32 -9.43 13.79 17.37
N SER A 33 -9.32 15.11 17.26
CA SER A 33 -8.94 15.78 16.01
C SER A 33 -7.54 15.35 15.54
N SER A 34 -6.54 15.35 16.44
CA SER A 34 -5.18 14.93 16.10
C SER A 34 -5.12 13.45 15.70
N MET A 35 -5.89 12.57 16.33
CA MET A 35 -5.96 11.14 15.95
C MET A 35 -6.52 10.97 14.54
N ARG A 36 -7.59 11.69 14.18
CA ARG A 36 -8.17 11.67 12.82
C ARG A 36 -7.19 12.19 11.78
N ARG A 37 -6.47 13.28 12.06
CA ARG A 37 -5.46 13.86 11.15
C ARG A 37 -4.17 13.05 11.07
N ALA A 38 -3.94 12.15 12.02
CA ALA A 38 -2.84 11.18 11.91
C ALA A 38 -3.19 10.04 10.95
N ALA A 39 -4.45 9.61 10.91
CA ALA A 39 -4.93 8.50 10.10
C ALA A 39 -5.15 8.95 8.65
N ILE A 40 -4.68 8.14 7.71
CA ILE A 40 -4.78 8.40 6.27
C ILE A 40 -5.11 7.12 5.52
N VAL A 41 -5.65 7.27 4.33
CA VAL A 41 -5.81 6.17 3.38
C VAL A 41 -4.56 6.05 2.53
N VAL A 42 -4.05 4.84 2.38
CA VAL A 42 -2.90 4.51 1.53
C VAL A 42 -3.39 3.66 0.38
N GLU A 43 -3.25 4.17 -0.82
CA GLU A 43 -3.45 3.45 -2.06
C GLU A 43 -2.13 2.87 -2.53
N GLN A 44 -2.08 1.56 -2.66
CA GLN A 44 -0.98 0.83 -3.28
C GLN A 44 -1.43 0.33 -4.65
N LEU A 45 -0.74 0.74 -5.69
CA LEU A 45 -0.86 0.16 -7.03
C LEU A 45 0.33 -0.74 -7.26
N THR A 46 0.08 -2.02 -7.49
CA THR A 46 1.12 -3.04 -7.73
C THR A 46 0.91 -3.67 -9.09
N TRP A 47 1.99 -3.86 -9.84
CA TRP A 47 1.99 -4.61 -11.09
C TRP A 47 3.29 -5.39 -11.24
N HIS A 48 3.22 -6.43 -12.03
CA HIS A 48 4.36 -7.22 -12.41
C HIS A 48 4.71 -6.93 -13.86
N GLU A 49 6.00 -6.86 -14.17
CA GLU A 49 6.47 -6.54 -15.51
C GLU A 49 7.59 -7.48 -15.97
N VAL A 50 7.58 -7.78 -17.25
CA VAL A 50 8.72 -8.37 -17.95
C VAL A 50 9.50 -7.21 -18.53
N THR A 51 10.75 -7.08 -18.13
CA THR A 51 11.65 -6.06 -18.66
C THR A 51 12.64 -6.67 -19.64
N VAL A 52 12.99 -5.91 -20.67
CA VAL A 52 14.05 -6.22 -21.62
C VAL A 52 15.01 -5.05 -21.62
N ASP A 53 16.28 -5.32 -21.32
CA ASP A 53 17.32 -4.30 -21.20
C ASP A 53 16.90 -3.14 -20.27
N ASN A 54 16.27 -3.49 -19.12
CA ASN A 54 15.71 -2.58 -18.11
C ASN A 54 14.50 -1.74 -18.58
N ARG A 55 13.87 -2.06 -19.71
CA ARG A 55 12.65 -1.40 -20.18
C ARG A 55 11.46 -2.34 -20.06
N PRO A 56 10.32 -1.91 -19.50
CA PRO A 56 9.13 -2.75 -19.42
C PRO A 56 8.57 -2.99 -20.82
N VAL A 57 8.26 -4.24 -21.13
CA VAL A 57 7.71 -4.64 -22.43
C VAL A 57 6.38 -5.37 -22.31
N LEU A 58 6.16 -6.11 -21.23
CA LEU A 58 4.92 -6.80 -20.93
C LEU A 58 4.59 -6.70 -19.44
N TYR A 59 3.34 -6.99 -19.12
CA TYR A 59 2.79 -6.99 -17.77
C TYR A 59 2.04 -8.28 -17.51
N PHE A 60 1.88 -8.64 -16.23
CA PHE A 60 1.12 -9.82 -15.80
C PHE A 60 0.58 -9.64 -14.39
N ASP A 61 -0.49 -10.37 -14.04
CA ASP A 61 -1.17 -10.24 -12.74
C ASP A 61 -0.41 -10.97 -11.62
N SER A 62 0.03 -12.20 -11.91
CA SER A 62 0.71 -13.05 -10.94
C SER A 62 1.55 -14.12 -11.65
N ALA A 63 2.41 -14.81 -10.89
CA ALA A 63 3.16 -15.95 -11.36
C ALA A 63 2.77 -17.20 -10.55
N GLU A 64 2.53 -18.31 -11.25
CA GLU A 64 2.29 -19.62 -10.66
C GLU A 64 3.62 -20.38 -10.58
N GLY A 65 4.44 -20.02 -9.59
CA GLY A 65 5.81 -20.51 -9.51
C GLY A 65 6.61 -20.23 -10.78
N ASP A 66 7.36 -21.23 -11.25
CA ASP A 66 8.13 -21.16 -12.51
C ASP A 66 7.33 -21.72 -13.71
N SER A 67 6.02 -21.97 -13.55
CA SER A 67 5.21 -22.70 -14.53
C SER A 67 4.46 -21.81 -15.50
N ALA A 68 3.87 -20.71 -15.01
CA ALA A 68 3.08 -19.81 -15.84
C ALA A 68 2.98 -18.38 -15.26
N LEU A 69 2.87 -17.39 -16.14
CA LEU A 69 2.44 -16.04 -15.81
C LEU A 69 0.94 -15.94 -16.09
N ILE A 70 0.19 -15.47 -15.11
CA ILE A 70 -1.27 -15.30 -15.22
C ILE A 70 -1.55 -13.86 -15.63
N GLY A 71 -2.51 -13.64 -16.53
CA GLY A 71 -2.93 -12.31 -16.93
C GLY A 71 -1.90 -11.56 -17.80
N ILE A 72 -1.10 -12.28 -18.61
CA ILE A 72 -0.08 -11.64 -19.46
C ILE A 72 -0.73 -10.70 -20.49
N THR A 73 -0.21 -9.48 -20.58
CA THR A 73 -0.75 -8.42 -21.40
C THR A 73 0.32 -7.42 -21.81
N SER A 74 0.07 -6.68 -22.89
CA SER A 74 0.89 -5.52 -23.28
C SER A 74 0.43 -4.20 -22.63
N VAL A 75 -0.69 -4.22 -21.89
CA VAL A 75 -1.31 -3.03 -21.30
C VAL A 75 -1.13 -3.07 -19.77
N ARG A 76 -0.37 -2.12 -19.22
CA ARG A 76 -0.06 -2.06 -17.78
C ARG A 76 -1.31 -2.00 -16.91
N ASP A 77 -2.27 -1.15 -17.28
CA ASP A 77 -3.45 -0.89 -16.44
C ASP A 77 -4.33 -2.14 -16.26
N SER A 78 -4.29 -3.08 -17.22
CA SER A 78 -4.99 -4.36 -17.15
C SER A 78 -4.36 -5.34 -16.15
N ALA A 79 -3.09 -5.16 -15.80
CA ALA A 79 -2.35 -5.99 -14.86
C ALA A 79 -2.03 -5.25 -13.55
N THR A 80 -2.68 -4.10 -13.31
CA THR A 80 -2.44 -3.30 -12.11
C THR A 80 -3.46 -3.62 -11.03
N HIS A 81 -2.95 -4.05 -9.88
CA HIS A 81 -3.76 -4.32 -8.70
C HIS A 81 -3.80 -3.09 -7.79
N ARG A 82 -5.01 -2.61 -7.52
CA ARG A 82 -5.28 -1.51 -6.58
C ARG A 82 -5.64 -2.07 -5.23
N ARG A 83 -4.93 -1.65 -4.19
CA ARG A 83 -5.22 -1.97 -2.80
C ARG A 83 -5.32 -0.70 -1.97
N LEU A 84 -6.40 -0.59 -1.19
CA LEU A 84 -6.60 0.48 -0.22
C LEU A 84 -6.38 -0.07 1.19
N THR A 85 -5.56 0.61 1.98
CA THR A 85 -5.28 0.30 3.38
C THR A 85 -5.26 1.57 4.20
N MET A 86 -5.37 1.44 5.52
CA MET A 86 -5.09 2.55 6.40
C MET A 86 -3.59 2.70 6.61
N GLY A 87 -3.16 3.91 6.87
CA GLY A 87 -1.84 4.23 7.36
C GLY A 87 -1.92 5.39 8.35
N PHE A 88 -0.78 5.79 8.87
CA PHE A 88 -0.72 6.93 9.76
C PHE A 88 0.59 7.68 9.65
N TRP A 89 0.50 9.01 9.78
CA TRP A 89 1.65 9.88 9.85
C TRP A 89 2.42 9.65 11.15
N THR A 90 3.73 9.55 11.05
CA THR A 90 4.60 9.44 12.22
C THR A 90 5.87 10.25 12.04
N ASN A 91 6.33 10.86 13.12
CA ASN A 91 7.64 11.49 13.21
C ASN A 91 8.40 10.82 14.36
N SER A 92 9.42 10.03 14.03
CA SER A 92 10.27 9.41 15.06
C SER A 92 11.20 10.43 15.72
N LEU A 93 11.69 11.40 14.96
CA LEU A 93 12.58 12.46 15.42
C LEU A 93 12.18 13.77 14.71
N PRO A 94 11.31 14.61 15.31
CA PRO A 94 10.75 15.78 14.64
C PRO A 94 11.79 16.85 14.25
N LEU A 95 12.96 16.84 14.87
CA LEU A 95 14.04 17.78 14.57
C LEU A 95 14.89 17.37 13.36
N LEU A 96 14.83 16.10 12.92
CA LEU A 96 15.61 15.63 11.78
C LEU A 96 14.74 15.64 10.52
N PRO A 97 15.08 16.42 9.48
CA PRO A 97 14.32 16.49 8.22
C PRO A 97 14.12 15.13 7.56
N THR A 98 15.11 14.25 7.63
CA THR A 98 15.05 12.89 7.07
C THR A 98 13.99 11.99 7.72
N CYS A 99 13.51 12.35 8.92
CA CYS A 99 12.47 11.61 9.64
C CYS A 99 11.06 12.19 9.45
N ARG A 100 10.93 13.32 8.76
CA ARG A 100 9.64 13.96 8.48
C ARG A 100 8.97 13.34 7.24
N GLY A 101 7.70 13.62 7.08
CA GLY A 101 6.92 13.12 5.94
C GLY A 101 6.79 11.60 5.90
N ARG A 102 6.93 10.92 7.03
CA ARG A 102 6.86 9.45 7.10
C ARG A 102 5.48 8.95 7.47
N VAL A 103 5.10 7.92 6.76
CA VAL A 103 3.85 7.18 6.94
C VAL A 103 4.18 5.72 7.18
N VAL A 104 3.50 5.09 8.14
CA VAL A 104 3.52 3.64 8.31
C VAL A 104 2.21 3.08 7.82
N ALA A 105 2.28 2.07 6.96
CA ALA A 105 1.12 1.42 6.37
C ALA A 105 1.34 -0.09 6.20
N PRO A 106 0.29 -0.90 6.12
CA PRO A 106 0.40 -2.30 5.72
C PRO A 106 1.02 -2.42 4.33
N TYR A 107 1.90 -3.39 4.20
CA TYR A 107 2.55 -3.72 2.95
C TYR A 107 2.55 -5.22 2.74
N THR A 108 2.10 -5.64 1.59
CA THR A 108 2.25 -7.01 1.14
C THR A 108 3.03 -6.94 -0.17
N ALA A 109 4.20 -7.53 -0.19
CA ALA A 109 4.88 -7.83 -1.44
C ALA A 109 4.05 -8.91 -2.13
N GLU A 110 3.17 -8.51 -3.02
CA GLU A 110 2.33 -9.44 -3.76
C GLU A 110 3.18 -10.17 -4.80
N GLY A 111 3.00 -11.49 -4.85
CA GLY A 111 3.48 -12.37 -5.90
C GLY A 111 4.96 -12.75 -5.78
N GLY A 112 5.21 -14.02 -5.53
CA GLY A 112 6.53 -14.62 -5.69
C GLY A 112 6.93 -14.65 -7.17
N VAL A 113 7.43 -13.52 -7.68
CA VAL A 113 8.04 -13.52 -9.01
C VAL A 113 9.30 -14.37 -8.94
N PRO A 114 9.49 -15.36 -9.82
CA PRO A 114 10.67 -16.19 -9.86
C PRO A 114 11.93 -15.32 -9.99
N ARG A 115 12.86 -15.42 -9.04
CA ARG A 115 14.04 -14.53 -9.00
C ARG A 115 15.25 -15.04 -9.77
N SER A 116 15.23 -16.30 -10.22
CA SER A 116 16.43 -16.98 -10.73
C SER A 116 16.27 -17.60 -12.11
N LEU A 117 15.33 -17.15 -12.92
CA LEU A 117 15.18 -17.64 -14.29
C LEU A 117 16.21 -16.97 -15.22
N ASN A 118 16.79 -17.75 -16.11
CA ASN A 118 17.62 -17.23 -17.20
C ASN A 118 16.76 -16.67 -18.34
N ASP A 119 17.35 -15.87 -19.24
CA ASP A 119 16.66 -15.18 -20.32
C ASP A 119 15.80 -16.12 -21.17
N SER A 120 16.35 -17.28 -21.57
CA SER A 120 15.64 -18.26 -22.40
C SER A 120 14.45 -18.90 -21.66
N ALA A 121 14.57 -19.12 -20.34
CA ALA A 121 13.47 -19.59 -19.52
C ALA A 121 12.36 -18.57 -19.41
N ILE A 122 12.67 -17.29 -19.23
CA ILE A 122 11.68 -16.19 -19.20
C ILE A 122 10.94 -16.11 -20.53
N VAL A 123 11.64 -16.11 -21.65
CA VAL A 123 11.01 -16.10 -22.99
C VAL A 123 10.08 -17.29 -23.17
N ARG A 124 10.52 -18.50 -22.80
CA ARG A 124 9.69 -19.71 -22.88
C ARG A 124 8.46 -19.61 -21.98
N LEU A 125 8.62 -19.09 -20.75
CA LEU A 125 7.54 -18.90 -19.79
C LEU A 125 6.50 -17.90 -20.34
N CYS A 126 6.91 -16.76 -20.88
CA CYS A 126 6.02 -15.78 -21.49
C CYS A 126 5.24 -16.35 -22.68
N ARG A 127 5.91 -17.11 -23.55
CA ARG A 127 5.29 -17.78 -24.70
C ARG A 127 4.21 -18.77 -24.25
N LEU A 128 4.56 -19.67 -23.36
CA LEU A 128 3.64 -20.67 -22.84
C LEU A 128 2.43 -20.01 -22.18
N SER A 129 2.67 -19.00 -21.36
CA SER A 129 1.61 -18.26 -20.66
C SER A 129 0.66 -17.56 -21.63
N ALA A 130 1.21 -16.90 -22.66
CA ALA A 130 0.39 -16.25 -23.69
C ALA A 130 -0.44 -17.30 -24.47
N ASP A 131 0.15 -18.42 -24.84
CA ASP A 131 -0.54 -19.46 -25.60
C ASP A 131 -1.67 -20.11 -24.77
N LEU A 132 -1.45 -20.39 -23.48
CA LEU A 132 -2.46 -20.92 -22.56
C LEU A 132 -3.61 -19.93 -22.35
N GLN A 133 -3.28 -18.65 -22.13
CA GLN A 133 -4.29 -17.61 -21.94
C GLN A 133 -5.08 -17.37 -23.22
N LEU A 134 -4.43 -17.34 -24.38
CA LEU A 134 -5.09 -17.21 -25.68
C LEU A 134 -6.08 -18.34 -25.92
N LYS A 135 -5.69 -19.58 -25.63
CA LYS A 135 -6.58 -20.75 -25.75
C LYS A 135 -7.85 -20.58 -24.89
N ARG A 136 -7.69 -20.15 -23.63
CA ARG A 136 -8.84 -19.89 -22.73
C ARG A 136 -9.76 -18.81 -23.29
N LEU A 137 -9.20 -17.67 -23.71
CA LEU A 137 -9.97 -16.54 -24.24
C LEU A 137 -10.72 -16.92 -25.53
N LEU A 138 -10.10 -17.69 -26.43
CA LEU A 138 -10.75 -18.17 -27.66
C LEU A 138 -11.90 -19.12 -27.37
N THR A 139 -11.76 -20.02 -26.38
CA THR A 139 -12.87 -20.88 -25.95
C THR A 139 -14.03 -20.05 -25.39
N GLN A 140 -13.77 -19.12 -24.47
CA GLN A 140 -14.79 -18.24 -23.91
C GLN A 140 -15.43 -17.38 -25.01
N LYS A 141 -14.65 -16.87 -25.95
CA LYS A 141 -15.19 -16.12 -27.08
C LYS A 141 -16.17 -16.96 -27.91
N SER A 142 -15.81 -18.21 -28.23
CA SER A 142 -16.67 -19.07 -29.04
C SER A 142 -18.02 -19.37 -28.35
N GLU A 143 -18.01 -19.52 -27.02
CA GLU A 143 -19.25 -19.72 -26.23
C GLU A 143 -20.14 -18.45 -26.26
N LEU A 144 -19.53 -17.27 -26.08
CA LEU A 144 -20.25 -15.99 -26.13
C LEU A 144 -20.75 -15.65 -27.53
N ASP A 145 -19.97 -15.92 -28.58
CA ASP A 145 -20.39 -15.76 -29.97
C ASP A 145 -21.54 -16.67 -30.34
N TYR A 146 -21.61 -17.89 -29.78
CA TYR A 146 -22.76 -18.76 -29.89
C TYR A 146 -24.00 -18.18 -29.22
N TYR A 147 -23.87 -17.72 -27.96
CA TYR A 147 -24.97 -17.10 -27.22
C TYR A 147 -25.53 -15.87 -27.95
N ILE A 148 -24.69 -14.97 -28.42
CA ILE A 148 -25.10 -13.74 -29.14
C ILE A 148 -25.86 -14.09 -30.45
N ARG A 149 -25.53 -15.20 -31.10
CA ARG A 149 -26.23 -15.64 -32.33
C ARG A 149 -27.62 -16.21 -32.10
N VAL A 150 -27.85 -16.86 -30.95
CA VAL A 150 -29.14 -17.52 -30.65
C VAL A 150 -30.10 -16.65 -29.87
N HIS A 151 -29.64 -15.55 -29.31
CA HIS A 151 -30.43 -14.59 -28.52
C HIS A 151 -30.55 -13.23 -29.22
N GLY A 152 -31.72 -12.59 -29.05
CA GLY A 152 -31.98 -11.26 -29.60
C GLY A 152 -31.55 -10.14 -28.67
N VAL A 153 -31.44 -8.94 -29.20
CA VAL A 153 -31.07 -7.71 -28.46
C VAL A 153 -32.09 -7.41 -27.34
N GLN A 154 -33.32 -7.90 -27.46
CA GLN A 154 -34.40 -7.71 -26.49
C GLN A 154 -34.36 -8.72 -25.34
N ASP A 155 -33.52 -9.74 -25.41
CA ASP A 155 -33.45 -10.77 -24.38
C ASP A 155 -32.75 -10.25 -23.13
N ASN A 156 -33.25 -10.64 -21.97
CA ASN A 156 -32.63 -10.25 -20.68
C ASN A 156 -31.17 -10.73 -20.61
N GLY A 157 -30.27 -9.81 -20.32
CA GLY A 157 -28.85 -10.11 -20.18
C GLY A 157 -28.03 -10.00 -21.47
N TYR A 158 -28.65 -9.78 -22.64
CA TYR A 158 -27.95 -9.66 -23.92
C TYR A 158 -26.84 -8.57 -23.87
N GLN A 159 -27.13 -7.38 -23.32
CA GLN A 159 -26.18 -6.29 -23.23
C GLN A 159 -24.96 -6.63 -22.35
N GLN A 160 -25.20 -7.36 -21.24
CA GLN A 160 -24.11 -7.82 -20.36
C GLN A 160 -23.21 -8.82 -21.09
N ILE A 161 -23.80 -9.75 -21.85
CA ILE A 161 -23.04 -10.72 -22.65
C ILE A 161 -22.27 -10.04 -23.78
N ALA A 162 -22.89 -9.09 -24.47
CA ALA A 162 -22.22 -8.30 -25.51
C ALA A 162 -21.05 -7.48 -24.94
N SER A 163 -21.23 -6.87 -23.77
CA SER A 163 -20.16 -6.17 -23.06
C SER A 163 -19.01 -7.11 -22.68
N LEU A 164 -19.34 -8.31 -22.17
CA LEU A 164 -18.34 -9.32 -21.84
C LEU A 164 -17.59 -9.81 -23.08
N ALA A 165 -18.28 -10.03 -24.20
CA ALA A 165 -17.67 -10.42 -25.48
C ALA A 165 -16.68 -9.34 -25.98
N ASN A 166 -17.03 -8.06 -25.86
CA ASN A 166 -16.13 -6.97 -26.17
C ASN A 166 -14.89 -6.98 -25.27
N SER A 167 -15.06 -7.18 -23.97
CA SER A 167 -13.95 -7.28 -23.01
C SER A 167 -13.00 -8.44 -23.34
N ILE A 168 -13.55 -9.60 -23.72
CA ILE A 168 -12.76 -10.77 -24.15
C ILE A 168 -12.02 -10.49 -25.48
N ASN A 169 -12.65 -9.78 -26.42
CA ASN A 169 -11.97 -9.37 -27.65
C ASN A 169 -10.79 -8.44 -27.35
N HIS A 170 -10.94 -7.45 -26.48
CA HIS A 170 -9.85 -6.58 -26.05
C HIS A 170 -8.72 -7.36 -25.36
N ALA A 171 -9.06 -8.26 -24.42
CA ALA A 171 -8.09 -9.11 -23.75
C ALA A 171 -7.36 -10.03 -24.76
N THR A 172 -8.08 -10.62 -25.71
CA THR A 172 -7.50 -11.46 -26.76
C THR A 172 -6.48 -10.70 -27.60
N ASN A 173 -6.80 -9.47 -28.00
CA ASN A 173 -5.90 -8.62 -28.78
C ASN A 173 -4.66 -8.22 -27.97
N ALA A 174 -4.81 -7.90 -26.67
CA ALA A 174 -3.69 -7.58 -25.78
C ALA A 174 -2.74 -8.77 -25.62
N VAL A 175 -3.26 -10.00 -25.46
CA VAL A 175 -2.43 -11.22 -25.38
C VAL A 175 -1.74 -11.53 -26.69
N LYS A 176 -2.43 -11.37 -27.85
CA LYS A 176 -1.79 -11.53 -29.17
C LYS A 176 -0.65 -10.53 -29.36
N SER A 177 -0.85 -9.28 -28.97
CA SER A 177 0.20 -8.25 -29.02
C SER A 177 1.38 -8.62 -28.11
N ALA A 178 1.10 -9.09 -26.88
CA ALA A 178 2.12 -9.57 -25.96
C ALA A 178 2.92 -10.74 -26.54
N ARG A 179 2.26 -11.70 -27.17
CA ARG A 179 2.90 -12.85 -27.83
C ARG A 179 3.80 -12.39 -29.00
N HIS A 180 3.30 -11.47 -29.82
CA HIS A 180 4.08 -10.91 -30.93
C HIS A 180 5.33 -10.15 -30.47
N ILE A 181 5.23 -9.36 -29.40
CA ILE A 181 6.38 -8.65 -28.80
C ILE A 181 7.46 -9.63 -28.38
N ILE A 182 7.09 -10.70 -27.63
CA ILE A 182 8.06 -11.73 -27.19
C ILE A 182 8.71 -12.45 -28.37
N ASP A 183 7.95 -12.79 -29.40
CA ASP A 183 8.49 -13.48 -30.59
C ASP A 183 9.46 -12.57 -31.36
N SER A 184 9.13 -11.30 -31.52
CA SER A 184 10.00 -10.32 -32.18
C SER A 184 11.34 -10.17 -31.42
N LEU A 185 11.29 -10.02 -30.09
CA LEU A 185 12.48 -9.89 -29.25
C LEU A 185 13.32 -11.18 -29.21
N ALA A 186 12.67 -12.34 -29.24
CA ALA A 186 13.37 -13.63 -29.23
C ALA A 186 14.01 -14.00 -30.57
N THR A 187 13.58 -13.38 -31.67
CA THR A 187 14.15 -13.58 -33.02
C THR A 187 15.16 -12.48 -33.40
N ASP A 188 15.26 -11.43 -32.61
CA ASP A 188 16.27 -10.40 -32.83
C ASP A 188 17.68 -11.01 -32.67
N LYS A 189 18.60 -10.61 -33.56
CA LYS A 189 20.01 -11.04 -33.52
C LYS A 189 20.79 -10.46 -32.34
N ARG A 190 20.24 -9.45 -31.65
CA ARG A 190 20.82 -8.86 -30.45
C ARG A 190 20.58 -9.76 -29.25
N GLN A 191 21.58 -9.86 -28.41
CA GLN A 191 21.41 -10.53 -27.13
C GLN A 191 20.68 -9.60 -26.17
N HIS A 192 19.42 -9.92 -25.85
CA HIS A 192 18.58 -9.18 -24.92
C HIS A 192 18.65 -9.80 -23.53
N ARG A 193 18.66 -8.95 -22.51
CA ARG A 193 18.58 -9.36 -21.10
C ARG A 193 17.13 -9.24 -20.60
N PHE A 194 16.54 -10.37 -20.24
CA PHE A 194 15.19 -10.42 -19.71
C PHE A 194 15.19 -10.46 -18.18
N ALA A 195 14.23 -9.80 -17.55
CA ALA A 195 14.00 -9.91 -16.11
C ALA A 195 12.51 -9.80 -15.78
N LEU A 196 12.11 -10.48 -14.71
CA LEU A 196 10.78 -10.33 -14.11
C LEU A 196 10.89 -9.42 -12.91
N CYS A 197 10.07 -8.39 -12.86
CA CYS A 197 10.11 -7.37 -11.81
C CYS A 197 8.70 -7.12 -11.23
N THR A 198 8.66 -6.83 -9.94
CA THR A 198 7.45 -6.30 -9.28
C THR A 198 7.66 -4.82 -9.01
N LYS A 199 6.71 -4.00 -9.39
CA LYS A 199 6.68 -2.57 -9.11
C LYS A 199 5.49 -2.23 -8.26
N ALA A 200 5.66 -1.23 -7.39
CA ALA A 200 4.58 -0.68 -6.59
C ALA A 200 4.72 0.83 -6.53
N THR A 201 3.60 1.52 -6.62
CA THR A 201 3.50 2.96 -6.32
C THR A 201 2.53 3.18 -5.18
N PHE A 202 2.80 4.21 -4.40
CA PHE A 202 2.03 4.54 -3.22
C PHE A 202 1.51 5.96 -3.33
N THR A 203 0.24 6.13 -3.00
CA THR A 203 -0.39 7.44 -2.88
C THR A 203 -1.12 7.48 -1.55
N VAL A 204 -0.92 8.54 -0.78
CA VAL A 204 -1.69 8.77 0.44
C VAL A 204 -2.79 9.78 0.18
N THR A 205 -3.95 9.50 0.76
CA THR A 205 -5.11 10.40 0.72
C THR A 205 -5.41 10.86 2.13
N GLY A 206 -5.49 12.17 2.31
CA GLY A 206 -5.87 12.81 3.56
C GLY A 206 -6.83 13.97 3.32
N HIS A 207 -7.22 14.63 4.39
CA HIS A 207 -8.17 15.76 4.33
C HIS A 207 -7.57 16.96 5.06
N ASP A 208 -7.69 18.14 4.47
CA ASP A 208 -7.31 19.38 5.11
C ASP A 208 -8.38 19.84 6.13
N ASP A 209 -8.21 21.03 6.68
CA ASP A 209 -9.11 21.60 7.68
C ASP A 209 -10.49 21.95 7.11
N GLU A 210 -10.58 22.14 5.80
CA GLU A 210 -11.81 22.45 5.06
C GLU A 210 -12.53 21.16 4.58
N GLY A 211 -11.93 19.98 4.83
CA GLY A 211 -12.46 18.68 4.38
C GLY A 211 -12.12 18.35 2.93
N LYS A 212 -11.27 19.13 2.27
CA LYS A 212 -10.82 18.87 0.91
C LYS A 212 -9.88 17.68 0.88
N THR A 213 -10.12 16.76 -0.04
CA THR A 213 -9.27 15.59 -0.26
C THR A 213 -7.95 15.97 -0.93
N ILE A 214 -6.85 15.60 -0.30
CA ILE A 214 -5.48 15.82 -0.82
C ILE A 214 -4.83 14.47 -1.07
N ARG A 215 -4.22 14.30 -2.25
CA ARG A 215 -3.48 13.10 -2.64
C ARG A 215 -2.00 13.43 -2.81
N LEU A 216 -1.12 12.64 -2.16
CA LEU A 216 0.33 12.83 -2.20
C LEU A 216 1.02 11.54 -2.62
N PRO A 217 1.90 11.58 -3.63
CA PRO A 217 2.74 10.44 -3.98
C PRO A 217 3.77 10.18 -2.88
N MET A 218 4.05 8.90 -2.62
CA MET A 218 4.97 8.46 -1.58
C MET A 218 5.99 7.49 -2.14
N HIS A 219 7.19 7.50 -1.54
CA HIS A 219 8.25 6.54 -1.84
C HIS A 219 8.39 5.51 -0.72
N LEU A 220 8.63 4.26 -1.09
CA LEU A 220 8.94 3.19 -0.14
C LEU A 220 10.37 3.38 0.39
N VAL A 221 10.52 3.58 1.70
CA VAL A 221 11.82 3.72 2.38
C VAL A 221 12.31 2.38 2.89
N SER A 222 11.46 1.68 3.63
CA SER A 222 11.78 0.37 4.19
C SER A 222 10.52 -0.46 4.39
N HIS A 223 10.66 -1.77 4.48
CA HIS A 223 9.56 -2.66 4.82
C HIS A 223 10.04 -3.83 5.70
N ASP A 224 9.09 -4.43 6.38
CA ASP A 224 9.30 -5.64 7.17
C ASP A 224 8.24 -6.67 6.78
N SER A 225 8.68 -7.76 6.15
CA SER A 225 7.79 -8.82 5.67
C SER A 225 7.13 -9.61 6.82
N THR A 226 7.77 -9.70 7.98
CA THR A 226 7.23 -10.38 9.16
C THR A 226 6.08 -9.59 9.77
N LEU A 227 6.26 -8.27 9.91
CA LEU A 227 5.24 -7.36 10.40
C LEU A 227 4.22 -7.00 9.32
N ARG A 228 4.53 -7.23 8.05
CA ARG A 228 3.74 -6.79 6.89
C ARG A 228 3.47 -5.28 6.92
N LEU A 229 4.48 -4.52 7.31
CA LEU A 229 4.42 -3.06 7.36
C LEU A 229 5.53 -2.46 6.50
N ALA A 230 5.24 -1.29 5.92
CA ALA A 230 6.20 -0.45 5.23
C ALA A 230 6.25 0.95 5.84
N VAL A 231 7.40 1.58 5.68
CA VAL A 231 7.61 3.00 5.89
C VAL A 231 7.65 3.68 4.54
N LEU A 232 6.72 4.58 4.33
CA LEU A 232 6.63 5.44 3.15
C LEU A 232 7.08 6.84 3.54
N GLN A 233 7.59 7.61 2.57
CA GLN A 233 8.01 9.00 2.78
C GLN A 233 7.62 9.87 1.60
N THR A 234 7.28 11.12 1.87
CA THR A 234 7.05 12.15 0.85
C THR A 234 8.35 12.49 0.11
N ALA A 235 8.25 12.94 -1.13
CA ALA A 235 9.41 13.27 -1.96
C ALA A 235 10.25 14.44 -1.39
N ASP A 236 9.57 15.39 -0.77
CA ASP A 236 10.16 16.59 -0.17
C ASP A 236 10.57 16.42 1.30
N HIS A 237 10.39 15.21 1.86
CA HIS A 237 10.65 14.90 3.26
C HIS A 237 9.88 15.83 4.24
N SER A 238 8.75 16.40 3.81
CA SER A 238 7.93 17.26 4.65
C SER A 238 6.67 16.56 5.12
N THR A 239 6.23 16.87 6.33
CA THR A 239 4.91 16.47 6.82
C THR A 239 3.96 17.61 6.50
N PRO A 240 2.85 17.37 5.78
CA PRO A 240 1.89 18.42 5.45
C PRO A 240 1.31 19.09 6.68
N ASP A 241 0.97 20.38 6.61
CA ASP A 241 0.46 21.16 7.75
C ASP A 241 -0.85 20.63 8.30
N TRP A 242 -1.71 20.08 7.42
CA TRP A 242 -2.96 19.45 7.82
C TRP A 242 -2.77 18.12 8.57
N ALA A 243 -1.62 17.47 8.44
CA ALA A 243 -1.33 16.20 9.11
C ALA A 243 -0.88 16.43 10.56
N LYS A 244 -1.31 15.55 11.45
CA LYS A 244 -0.86 15.55 12.86
C LYS A 244 -0.25 14.19 13.18
N PRO A 245 1.09 14.04 13.08
CA PRO A 245 1.76 12.77 13.28
C PRO A 245 1.43 12.12 14.62
N ALA A 246 1.23 10.80 14.61
CA ALA A 246 1.09 10.02 15.83
C ALA A 246 2.39 10.07 16.65
N LYS A 247 2.26 10.39 17.94
CA LYS A 247 3.41 10.55 18.82
C LYS A 247 3.91 9.18 19.29
N LEU A 248 5.11 8.82 18.87
CA LEU A 248 5.79 7.62 19.34
C LEU A 248 6.40 7.89 20.71
N GLN A 249 5.69 7.59 21.77
CA GLN A 249 6.14 7.84 23.15
C GLN A 249 7.36 7.02 23.52
N LEU A 250 8.22 7.58 24.40
CA LEU A 250 9.43 6.92 24.89
C LEU A 250 9.15 5.80 25.90
N TRP A 251 8.04 5.89 26.62
CA TRP A 251 7.69 4.95 27.70
C TRP A 251 6.70 3.88 27.23
N ASN A 252 6.82 2.67 27.77
CA ASN A 252 5.87 1.61 27.53
C ASN A 252 4.57 1.87 28.31
N ALA A 253 3.50 2.23 27.60
CA ALA A 253 2.17 2.13 28.16
C ALA A 253 1.74 0.65 28.09
N SER A 254 1.21 0.11 29.18
CA SER A 254 0.50 -1.18 29.15
C SER A 254 -0.66 -1.07 28.16
N THR A 255 -0.93 -2.15 27.42
CA THR A 255 -2.09 -2.20 26.53
C THR A 255 -3.36 -2.10 27.36
N PRO A 256 -4.15 -1.04 27.24
CA PRO A 256 -5.34 -0.86 28.07
C PRO A 256 -6.44 -1.80 27.57
N ARG A 257 -7.40 -2.10 28.46
CA ARG A 257 -8.58 -2.88 28.08
C ARG A 257 -9.45 -2.17 27.05
N THR A 258 -9.54 -0.84 27.13
CA THR A 258 -10.29 0.00 26.17
C THR A 258 -9.34 0.73 25.24
N ILE A 259 -9.59 0.64 23.96
CA ILE A 259 -8.80 1.27 22.89
C ILE A 259 -9.67 2.16 22.00
N LEU A 260 -9.03 3.15 21.41
CA LEU A 260 -9.60 3.98 20.35
C LEU A 260 -8.80 3.76 19.07
N THR A 261 -9.45 3.80 17.91
CA THR A 261 -8.79 3.81 16.62
C THR A 261 -9.38 4.91 15.74
N ALA A 262 -8.53 5.56 14.96
CA ALA A 262 -8.96 6.49 13.92
C ALA A 262 -8.91 5.77 12.58
N ALA A 263 -10.04 5.62 11.91
CA ALA A 263 -10.12 4.85 10.68
C ALA A 263 -11.21 5.34 9.72
N THR A 264 -10.99 5.14 8.44
CA THR A 264 -12.00 5.31 7.40
C THR A 264 -12.82 4.02 7.30
N PRO A 265 -14.15 4.08 7.54
CA PRO A 265 -14.99 2.89 7.51
C PRO A 265 -15.17 2.35 6.09
N ALA A 266 -15.42 1.05 5.98
CA ALA A 266 -15.70 0.33 4.74
C ALA A 266 -14.61 0.49 3.65
N LEU A 267 -13.36 0.75 4.08
CA LEU A 267 -12.23 0.93 3.16
C LEU A 267 -12.00 -0.32 2.31
N GLY A 268 -11.92 -0.14 0.98
CA GLY A 268 -11.69 -1.24 0.04
C GLY A 268 -12.93 -2.10 -0.23
N VAL A 269 -14.11 -1.76 0.27
CA VAL A 269 -15.37 -2.43 -0.08
C VAL A 269 -15.77 -2.02 -1.50
N ARG A 270 -16.06 -3.00 -2.34
CA ARG A 270 -16.41 -2.79 -3.76
C ARG A 270 -17.65 -1.90 -3.88
N GLY A 271 -17.59 -0.86 -4.69
CA GLY A 271 -18.70 0.06 -4.93
C GLY A 271 -18.83 1.21 -3.90
N ILE A 272 -17.92 1.31 -2.94
CA ILE A 272 -17.87 2.40 -1.98
C ILE A 272 -16.58 3.20 -2.22
N GLU A 273 -16.71 4.49 -2.54
CA GLU A 273 -15.57 5.42 -2.63
C GLU A 273 -15.17 5.89 -1.22
N SER A 274 -14.69 4.95 -0.43
CA SER A 274 -14.35 5.19 0.98
C SER A 274 -13.06 5.99 1.16
N ASP A 275 -12.22 6.10 0.13
CA ASP A 275 -10.97 6.87 0.16
C ASP A 275 -11.19 8.38 0.26
N THR A 276 -12.40 8.87 -0.04
CA THR A 276 -12.81 10.27 0.12
C THR A 276 -13.46 10.57 1.47
N VAL A 277 -13.74 9.54 2.28
CA VAL A 277 -14.41 9.68 3.58
C VAL A 277 -13.40 9.99 4.68
N SER A 278 -13.65 11.05 5.45
CA SER A 278 -12.80 11.42 6.59
C SER A 278 -12.77 10.33 7.66
N PRO A 279 -11.61 10.10 8.31
CA PRO A 279 -11.51 9.12 9.38
C PRO A 279 -12.42 9.44 10.56
N ILE A 280 -13.06 8.41 11.11
CA ILE A 280 -13.87 8.47 12.35
C ILE A 280 -13.12 7.82 13.51
N ILE A 281 -13.50 8.16 14.74
CA ILE A 281 -12.99 7.49 15.94
C ILE A 281 -13.93 6.34 16.30
N VAL A 282 -13.36 5.16 16.40
CA VAL A 282 -14.06 3.94 16.79
C VAL A 282 -13.48 3.42 18.09
N GLN A 283 -14.34 3.05 19.03
CA GLN A 283 -13.94 2.45 20.31
C GLN A 283 -14.01 0.93 20.23
N GLY A 284 -13.04 0.27 20.81
CA GLY A 284 -13.00 -1.18 20.96
C GLY A 284 -12.39 -1.61 22.28
N THR A 285 -12.29 -2.92 22.45
CA THR A 285 -11.67 -3.55 23.63
C THR A 285 -10.60 -4.54 23.20
N VAL A 286 -9.59 -4.72 24.06
CA VAL A 286 -8.55 -5.74 23.90
C VAL A 286 -8.81 -6.82 24.94
N GLN A 287 -8.83 -8.08 24.49
CA GLN A 287 -8.96 -9.26 25.32
C GLN A 287 -7.63 -9.64 25.96
N ALA A 288 -7.65 -10.50 26.96
CA ALA A 288 -6.44 -11.03 27.61
C ALA A 288 -5.50 -11.77 26.62
N SER A 289 -6.06 -12.32 25.53
CA SER A 289 -5.32 -12.92 24.42
C SER A 289 -4.52 -11.94 23.54
N GLY A 290 -4.65 -10.61 23.79
CA GLY A 290 -4.07 -9.56 22.96
C GLY A 290 -4.86 -9.29 21.66
N CYS A 291 -5.98 -9.98 21.45
CA CYS A 291 -6.88 -9.74 20.31
C CYS A 291 -7.85 -8.60 20.62
N HIS A 292 -8.20 -7.82 19.61
CA HIS A 292 -9.22 -6.78 19.70
C HIS A 292 -10.55 -7.21 19.08
N ASN A 293 -11.63 -6.55 19.51
CA ASN A 293 -13.00 -6.79 19.00
C ASN A 293 -13.43 -5.83 17.89
N LEU A 294 -12.52 -4.99 17.37
CA LEU A 294 -12.84 -4.05 16.29
C LEU A 294 -13.22 -4.81 15.01
N SER A 295 -14.31 -4.39 14.37
CA SER A 295 -14.69 -4.89 13.06
C SER A 295 -13.73 -4.39 11.98
N ARG A 296 -13.36 -5.22 11.01
CA ARG A 296 -12.54 -4.83 9.86
C ARG A 296 -13.19 -3.75 9.00
N LEU A 297 -14.52 -3.68 8.98
CA LEU A 297 -15.26 -2.63 8.26
C LEU A 297 -15.09 -1.26 8.91
N LEU A 298 -14.89 -1.21 10.25
CA LEU A 298 -14.74 0.03 11.01
C LEU A 298 -13.28 0.37 11.31
N ALA A 299 -12.40 -0.63 11.37
CA ALA A 299 -10.98 -0.49 11.67
C ALA A 299 -10.17 -1.44 10.77
N PRO A 300 -9.94 -1.07 9.50
CA PRO A 300 -9.14 -1.86 8.58
C PRO A 300 -7.67 -1.92 9.02
N ASP A 301 -6.92 -2.86 8.44
CA ASP A 301 -5.50 -3.01 8.68
C ASP A 301 -4.74 -1.70 8.44
N GLY A 302 -3.81 -1.38 9.33
CA GLY A 302 -3.04 -0.14 9.28
C GLY A 302 -3.64 1.03 10.07
N ALA A 303 -4.85 0.90 10.60
CA ALA A 303 -5.46 1.95 11.41
C ALA A 303 -4.68 2.17 12.73
N PRO A 304 -4.30 3.42 13.09
CA PRO A 304 -3.58 3.72 14.31
C PRO A 304 -4.47 3.51 15.53
N VAL A 305 -3.88 2.90 16.57
CA VAL A 305 -4.57 2.56 17.81
C VAL A 305 -4.03 3.38 18.97
N TYR A 306 -4.95 3.87 19.80
CA TYR A 306 -4.67 4.73 20.95
C TYR A 306 -5.32 4.16 22.21
N THR A 307 -4.82 4.55 23.36
CA THR A 307 -5.53 4.36 24.64
C THR A 307 -6.77 5.25 24.68
N SER A 308 -7.69 4.99 25.63
CA SER A 308 -8.84 5.90 25.90
C SER A 308 -8.42 7.33 26.26
N ARG A 309 -7.18 7.53 26.73
CA ARG A 309 -6.58 8.84 27.02
C ARG A 309 -5.88 9.49 25.80
N GLY A 310 -5.85 8.85 24.63
CA GLY A 310 -5.23 9.40 23.41
C GLY A 310 -3.73 9.12 23.24
N HIS A 311 -3.15 8.17 23.97
CA HIS A 311 -1.76 7.78 23.77
C HIS A 311 -1.66 6.70 22.70
N PHE A 312 -0.79 6.89 21.72
CA PHE A 312 -0.55 5.91 20.66
C PHE A 312 0.08 4.63 21.18
N ILE A 313 -0.50 3.47 20.88
CA ILE A 313 -0.02 2.17 21.33
C ILE A 313 0.40 1.22 20.20
N GLY A 314 -0.08 1.44 18.98
CA GLY A 314 0.25 0.57 17.86
C GLY A 314 -0.69 0.72 16.68
N VAL A 315 -0.77 -0.31 15.86
CA VAL A 315 -1.55 -0.34 14.61
C VAL A 315 -2.31 -1.66 14.49
N VAL A 316 -3.51 -1.60 13.93
CA VAL A 316 -4.35 -2.77 13.65
C VAL A 316 -3.70 -3.66 12.60
N SER A 317 -3.60 -4.95 12.86
CA SER A 317 -3.17 -5.97 11.91
C SER A 317 -3.98 -7.26 12.13
N GLY A 318 -4.96 -7.50 11.30
CA GLY A 318 -5.92 -8.59 11.44
C GLY A 318 -6.73 -8.46 12.74
N LYS A 319 -6.57 -9.40 13.66
CA LYS A 319 -7.18 -9.38 15.02
C LYS A 319 -6.23 -8.89 16.11
N LYS A 320 -4.99 -8.56 15.77
CA LYS A 320 -3.95 -8.16 16.74
C LYS A 320 -3.56 -6.70 16.55
N ILE A 321 -2.86 -6.17 17.54
CA ILE A 321 -2.25 -4.84 17.47
C ILE A 321 -0.73 -5.03 17.38
N ILE A 322 -0.12 -4.57 16.29
CA ILE A 322 1.34 -4.44 16.20
C ILE A 322 1.75 -3.31 17.13
N SER A 323 2.65 -3.61 18.06
CA SER A 323 3.01 -2.67 19.09
C SER A 323 3.84 -1.50 18.55
N ARG A 324 3.75 -0.37 19.22
CA ARG A 324 4.58 0.80 19.00
C ARG A 324 6.09 0.48 19.03
N ARG A 325 6.54 -0.49 19.88
CA ARG A 325 7.94 -0.90 19.97
C ARG A 325 8.44 -1.53 18.67
N GLU A 326 7.61 -2.36 18.04
CA GLU A 326 7.90 -2.98 16.74
C GLU A 326 7.94 -1.94 15.64
N ILE A 327 6.99 -1.00 15.62
CA ILE A 327 6.95 0.13 14.68
C ILE A 327 8.21 1.00 14.84
N SER A 328 8.63 1.29 16.07
CA SER A 328 9.85 2.07 16.33
C SER A 328 11.12 1.40 15.83
N LYS A 329 11.18 0.06 15.85
CA LYS A 329 12.30 -0.70 15.25
C LYS A 329 12.29 -0.60 13.73
N LEU A 330 11.11 -0.67 13.11
CA LEU A 330 10.95 -0.53 11.66
C LEU A 330 11.40 0.86 11.17
N LEU A 331 11.08 1.91 11.92
CA LEU A 331 11.46 3.29 11.57
C LEU A 331 12.96 3.60 11.71
N LYS A 332 13.71 2.74 12.39
CA LYS A 332 15.18 2.87 12.56
C LYS A 332 15.97 2.15 11.46
N LYS A 333 15.33 1.26 10.72
CA LYS A 333 15.89 0.63 9.50
C LYS A 333 15.91 1.65 8.35
#